data_4a0c2b70076954cfd47dcb7cb7fa059b
#
_entry.id   4a0c2b70076954cfd47dcb7cb7fa059b
#
_cell.length_a   1.000
_cell.length_b   1.000
_cell.length_c   1.000
_cell.angle_alpha   90.00
_cell.angle_beta   90.00
_cell.angle_gamma   90.00
#
_symmetry.space_group_name_H-M   'P 1'
#
loop_
_entity.id
_entity.type
_entity.pdbx_description
1 polymer ?
#
loop_
_entity_poly.entity_id
_entity_poly.type
_entity_poly.pdbx_seq_one_letter_code
_entity_poly.pdbx_strand_id
1 'polypeptide(L)'
;TPVSIYLNIRNKYKKSFLLESSDYHGNEDSYSFICFNPVASFKVEDEKIFIVYPNGDFETKSAIENDVVEELNVFAGLFESEELGFDFVTNGLFGFTSFEGVQHFEDIAFDYHEKEDKKVPDMHYMVFQNIISINHFKNELYLFEHRSEIGTGSGPESLEKLEELVKSPNVTQGSFEKDGEELSNCTNE
;
A
#
# COMPACT_ATOMS: atom_id res chain seq x y z
N THR A 1 0.78 4.64 18.99
CA THR A 1 1.44 3.58 18.20
C THR A 1 1.05 3.70 16.73
N PRO A 2 1.86 3.21 15.76
CA PRO A 2 1.48 3.20 14.34
C PRO A 2 0.13 2.54 14.10
N VAL A 3 -0.13 1.42 14.76
CA VAL A 3 -1.41 0.70 14.66
C VAL A 3 -2.58 1.57 15.10
N SER A 4 -2.46 2.31 16.21
CA SER A 4 -3.54 3.19 16.69
C SER A 4 -3.85 4.31 15.69
N ILE A 5 -2.82 4.91 15.09
CA ILE A 5 -2.97 5.94 14.05
C ILE A 5 -3.63 5.32 12.81
N TYR A 6 -3.14 4.16 12.38
CA TYR A 6 -3.70 3.45 11.24
C TYR A 6 -5.18 3.10 11.40
N LEU A 7 -5.59 2.65 12.59
CA LEU A 7 -7.00 2.35 12.85
C LEU A 7 -7.91 3.57 12.67
N ASN A 8 -7.47 4.75 13.11
CA ASN A 8 -8.19 6.00 12.89
C ASN A 8 -8.27 6.35 11.40
N ILE A 9 -7.15 6.20 10.68
CA ILE A 9 -7.08 6.46 9.23
C ILE A 9 -7.94 5.48 8.46
N ARG A 10 -7.83 4.17 8.72
CA ARG A 10 -8.59 3.12 8.04
C ARG A 10 -10.10 3.32 8.13
N ASN A 11 -10.59 3.80 9.26
CA ASN A 11 -12.01 4.07 9.45
C ASN A 11 -12.53 5.17 8.53
N LYS A 12 -11.67 6.12 8.16
CA LYS A 12 -12.00 7.26 7.30
C LYS A 12 -11.65 7.00 5.83
N TYR A 13 -10.51 6.36 5.59
CA TYR A 13 -9.97 6.10 4.26
C TYR A 13 -9.93 4.60 3.96
N LYS A 14 -10.84 4.13 3.12
CA LYS A 14 -11.00 2.69 2.81
C LYS A 14 -9.78 2.06 2.14
N LYS A 15 -9.03 2.84 1.35
CA LYS A 15 -7.79 2.39 0.70
C LYS A 15 -6.62 2.99 1.45
N SER A 16 -6.12 2.26 2.43
CA SER A 16 -4.98 2.66 3.26
C SER A 16 -4.12 1.44 3.59
N PHE A 17 -2.82 1.66 3.73
CA PHE A 17 -1.84 0.65 4.11
C PHE A 17 -1.13 1.04 5.38
N LEU A 18 -0.77 0.02 6.16
CA LEU A 18 0.22 0.10 7.23
C LEU A 18 1.35 -0.85 6.85
N LEU A 19 2.55 -0.32 6.69
CA LEU A 19 3.78 -1.06 6.49
C LEU A 19 4.64 -0.87 7.74
N GLU A 20 4.90 -1.95 8.46
CA GLU A 20 5.71 -1.92 9.68
C GLU A 20 7.02 -2.67 9.47
N SER A 21 8.12 -2.10 9.95
CA SER A 21 9.37 -2.83 10.08
C SER A 21 9.22 -3.88 11.18
N SER A 22 9.64 -5.11 10.91
CA SER A 22 9.67 -6.18 11.92
C SER A 22 10.81 -6.05 12.92
N ASP A 23 11.80 -5.23 12.62
CA ASP A 23 13.00 -5.04 13.45
C ASP A 23 12.88 -3.76 14.30
N TYR A 24 12.23 -3.89 15.45
CA TYR A 24 12.04 -2.78 16.41
C TYR A 24 13.26 -2.49 17.29
N HIS A 25 14.31 -3.32 17.25
CA HIS A 25 15.36 -3.25 18.22
C HIS A 25 16.67 -2.69 17.67
N GLY A 26 16.83 -1.36 17.81
CA GLY A 26 18.15 -0.75 17.80
C GLY A 26 18.69 -0.28 16.45
N ASN A 27 17.92 -0.33 15.38
CA ASN A 27 18.33 0.18 14.07
C ASN A 27 17.81 1.60 13.87
N GLU A 28 18.72 2.52 13.51
CA GLU A 28 18.39 3.92 13.18
C GLU A 28 17.39 4.01 12.01
N ASP A 29 17.32 2.96 11.17
CA ASP A 29 16.49 2.87 9.97
C ASP A 29 15.16 2.13 10.19
N SER A 30 14.67 2.04 11.44
CA SER A 30 13.38 1.40 11.73
C SER A 30 12.23 2.38 11.55
N TYR A 31 11.48 2.20 10.45
CA TYR A 31 10.33 3.04 10.10
C TYR A 31 9.05 2.24 9.95
N SER A 32 7.91 2.86 10.29
CA SER A 32 6.58 2.45 9.84
C SER A 32 6.01 3.52 8.91
N PHE A 33 5.28 3.06 7.89
CA PHE A 33 4.60 3.93 6.93
C PHE A 33 3.11 3.68 6.94
N ILE A 34 2.32 4.75 6.99
CA ILE A 34 0.87 4.71 6.81
C ILE A 34 0.54 5.52 5.58
N CYS A 35 0.02 4.85 4.55
CA CYS A 35 -0.29 5.44 3.26
C CYS A 35 -1.80 5.44 3.02
N PHE A 36 -2.36 6.54 2.53
CA PHE A 36 -3.79 6.68 2.27
C PHE A 36 -4.08 7.75 1.20
N ASN A 37 -5.31 7.81 0.70
CA ASN A 37 -5.68 8.60 -0.47
C ASN A 37 -4.86 8.23 -1.72
N PRO A 38 -5.02 7.03 -2.29
CA PRO A 38 -4.32 6.66 -3.51
C PRO A 38 -4.77 7.55 -4.68
N VAL A 39 -3.80 8.08 -5.43
CA VAL A 39 -4.01 8.90 -6.63
C VAL A 39 -3.82 8.12 -7.91
N ALA A 40 -3.07 7.02 -7.85
CA ALA A 40 -2.84 6.14 -8.99
C ALA A 40 -2.63 4.71 -8.50
N SER A 41 -2.86 3.72 -9.36
CA SER A 41 -2.61 2.31 -9.04
C SER A 41 -2.22 1.49 -10.25
N PHE A 42 -1.36 0.50 -10.00
CA PHE A 42 -0.96 -0.56 -10.92
C PHE A 42 -1.30 -1.90 -10.28
N LYS A 43 -2.10 -2.72 -10.94
CA LYS A 43 -2.52 -4.02 -10.43
C LYS A 43 -2.41 -5.07 -11.53
N VAL A 44 -1.88 -6.25 -11.19
CA VAL A 44 -1.86 -7.43 -12.04
C VAL A 44 -2.71 -8.51 -11.39
N GLU A 45 -3.73 -8.96 -12.13
CA GLU A 45 -4.70 -9.96 -11.67
C GLU A 45 -5.36 -10.63 -12.87
N ASP A 46 -5.54 -11.94 -12.83
CA ASP A 46 -6.22 -12.72 -13.90
C ASP A 46 -5.62 -12.42 -15.30
N GLU A 47 -4.29 -12.49 -15.43
CA GLU A 47 -3.55 -12.26 -16.68
C GLU A 47 -3.76 -10.86 -17.29
N LYS A 48 -4.17 -9.89 -16.47
CA LYS A 48 -4.41 -8.51 -16.90
C LYS A 48 -3.66 -7.54 -16.02
N ILE A 49 -3.20 -6.47 -16.66
CA ILE A 49 -2.64 -5.29 -16.03
C ILE A 49 -3.74 -4.23 -16.00
N PHE A 50 -4.04 -3.72 -14.82
CA PHE A 50 -5.00 -2.64 -14.60
C PHE A 50 -4.26 -1.41 -14.12
N ILE A 51 -4.39 -0.30 -14.82
CA ILE A 51 -3.73 0.96 -14.49
C ILE A 51 -4.81 2.02 -14.26
N VAL A 52 -4.71 2.73 -13.15
CA VAL A 52 -5.51 3.93 -12.87
C VAL A 52 -4.55 5.11 -12.76
N TYR A 53 -4.79 6.14 -13.55
CA TYR A 53 -3.97 7.35 -13.62
C TYR A 53 -4.50 8.45 -12.68
N PRO A 54 -3.67 9.45 -12.32
CA PRO A 54 -4.08 10.53 -11.40
C PRO A 54 -5.25 11.38 -11.91
N ASN A 55 -5.45 11.47 -13.22
CA ASN A 55 -6.58 12.17 -13.84
C ASN A 55 -7.90 11.38 -13.80
N GLY A 56 -7.85 10.13 -13.28
CA GLY A 56 -8.99 9.22 -13.23
C GLY A 56 -9.13 8.33 -14.47
N ASP A 57 -8.28 8.48 -15.47
CA ASP A 57 -8.25 7.59 -16.63
C ASP A 57 -7.88 6.17 -16.17
N PHE A 58 -8.38 5.21 -16.91
CA PHE A 58 -8.23 3.80 -16.63
C PHE A 58 -7.81 3.05 -17.90
N GLU A 59 -6.82 2.18 -17.76
CA GLU A 59 -6.31 1.33 -18.83
C GLU A 59 -6.27 -0.13 -18.39
N THR A 60 -6.51 -1.04 -19.36
CA THR A 60 -6.34 -2.48 -19.16
C THR A 60 -5.53 -3.05 -20.30
N LYS A 61 -4.48 -3.80 -19.97
CA LYS A 61 -3.60 -4.51 -20.91
C LYS A 61 -3.59 -6.00 -20.60
N SER A 62 -3.20 -6.81 -21.58
CA SER A 62 -2.93 -8.25 -21.37
C SER A 62 -1.55 -8.40 -20.71
N ALA A 63 -1.46 -9.12 -19.59
CA ALA A 63 -0.18 -9.47 -18.97
C ALA A 63 0.55 -10.62 -19.72
N ILE A 64 -0.14 -11.29 -20.63
CA ILE A 64 0.46 -12.32 -21.50
C ILE A 64 1.19 -11.69 -22.69
N GLU A 65 0.63 -10.59 -23.23
CA GLU A 65 1.13 -9.93 -24.44
C GLU A 65 2.11 -8.80 -24.13
N ASN A 66 2.14 -8.31 -22.90
CA ASN A 66 2.98 -7.19 -22.46
C ASN A 66 3.89 -7.63 -21.32
N ASP A 67 5.10 -7.11 -21.30
CA ASP A 67 6.03 -7.30 -20.21
C ASP A 67 5.55 -6.51 -18.98
N VAL A 68 5.14 -7.22 -17.94
CA VAL A 68 4.59 -6.64 -16.70
C VAL A 68 5.61 -5.74 -16.00
N VAL A 69 6.89 -6.12 -16.02
CA VAL A 69 7.96 -5.37 -15.37
C VAL A 69 8.24 -4.07 -16.13
N GLU A 70 8.24 -4.12 -17.46
CA GLU A 70 8.38 -2.93 -18.29
C GLU A 70 7.21 -1.97 -18.08
N GLU A 71 5.98 -2.48 -18.06
CA GLU A 71 4.79 -1.68 -17.82
C GLU A 71 4.79 -1.04 -16.40
N LEU A 72 5.25 -1.77 -15.38
CA LEU A 72 5.43 -1.23 -14.05
C LEU A 72 6.48 -0.12 -14.01
N ASN A 73 7.60 -0.28 -14.72
CA ASN A 73 8.64 0.74 -14.83
C ASN A 73 8.13 1.99 -15.56
N VAL A 74 7.38 1.82 -16.64
CA VAL A 74 6.74 2.93 -17.35
C VAL A 74 5.76 3.66 -16.40
N PHE A 75 4.93 2.92 -15.68
CA PHE A 75 4.01 3.50 -14.70
C PHE A 75 4.75 4.25 -13.60
N ALA A 76 5.80 3.66 -13.02
CA ALA A 76 6.61 4.31 -11.98
C ALA A 76 7.27 5.61 -12.48
N GLY A 77 7.76 5.61 -13.74
CA GLY A 77 8.37 6.77 -14.37
C GLY A 77 7.45 7.96 -14.62
N LEU A 78 6.13 7.80 -14.45
CA LEU A 78 5.17 8.91 -14.54
C LEU A 78 5.18 9.83 -13.31
N PHE A 79 5.79 9.37 -12.21
CA PHE A 79 5.76 10.07 -10.94
C PHE A 79 7.15 10.58 -10.56
N GLU A 80 7.35 11.87 -10.75
CA GLU A 80 8.52 12.58 -10.25
C GLU A 80 8.15 13.33 -8.98
N SER A 81 9.01 13.34 -7.98
CA SER A 81 8.82 14.10 -6.75
C SER A 81 10.04 14.93 -6.43
N GLU A 82 9.84 16.04 -5.74
CA GLU A 82 10.94 16.84 -5.20
C GLU A 82 11.73 16.04 -4.15
N GLU A 83 13.06 16.16 -4.19
CA GLU A 83 13.91 15.65 -3.12
C GLU A 83 13.78 16.52 -1.87
N LEU A 84 13.23 15.97 -0.80
CA LEU A 84 12.97 16.69 0.44
C LEU A 84 14.15 16.61 1.43
N GLY A 85 15.26 15.97 1.08
CA GLY A 85 16.45 15.84 1.93
C GLY A 85 16.28 14.95 3.16
N PHE A 86 15.36 14.00 3.12
CA PHE A 86 15.21 12.95 4.12
C PHE A 86 15.97 11.69 3.70
N ASP A 87 16.52 10.98 4.68
CA ASP A 87 17.26 9.72 4.48
C ASP A 87 16.33 8.48 4.34
N PHE A 88 15.03 8.71 4.27
CA PHE A 88 14.01 7.65 4.15
C PHE A 88 12.99 7.96 3.04
N VAL A 89 12.21 6.96 2.69
CA VAL A 89 11.21 7.05 1.61
C VAL A 89 10.11 8.04 1.97
N THR A 90 9.99 9.11 1.19
CA THR A 90 8.96 10.15 1.34
C THR A 90 7.84 10.03 0.30
N ASN A 91 8.10 9.35 -0.81
CA ASN A 91 7.15 9.07 -1.90
C ASN A 91 7.54 7.79 -2.63
N GLY A 92 6.65 7.23 -3.44
CA GLY A 92 6.93 6.06 -4.27
C GLY A 92 5.71 5.17 -4.48
N LEU A 93 6.01 3.95 -4.92
CA LEU A 93 5.03 2.89 -5.08
C LEU A 93 4.94 2.08 -3.78
N PHE A 94 3.78 2.07 -3.16
CA PHE A 94 3.51 1.28 -1.97
C PHE A 94 2.49 0.18 -2.29
N GLY A 95 2.81 -1.04 -1.91
CA GLY A 95 1.96 -2.18 -2.22
C GLY A 95 2.65 -3.51 -1.95
N PHE A 96 2.31 -4.50 -2.75
CA PHE A 96 2.86 -5.84 -2.62
C PHE A 96 2.94 -6.55 -3.98
N THR A 97 3.84 -7.53 -4.04
CA THR A 97 3.84 -8.62 -5.01
C THR A 97 3.54 -9.90 -4.24
N SER A 98 2.59 -10.70 -4.72
CA SER A 98 2.31 -12.02 -4.13
C SER A 98 3.47 -12.99 -4.41
N PHE A 99 3.45 -14.15 -3.77
CA PHE A 99 4.44 -15.18 -4.05
C PHE A 99 4.40 -15.62 -5.52
N GLU A 100 3.22 -15.79 -6.05
CA GLU A 100 2.99 -16.18 -7.44
C GLU A 100 3.41 -15.10 -8.43
N GLY A 101 3.45 -13.84 -8.01
CA GLY A 101 3.90 -12.70 -8.82
C GLY A 101 5.36 -12.83 -9.30
N VAL A 102 6.16 -13.72 -8.70
CA VAL A 102 7.55 -13.98 -9.14
C VAL A 102 7.62 -14.46 -10.59
N GLN A 103 6.57 -15.10 -11.12
CA GLN A 103 6.48 -15.54 -12.51
C GLN A 103 6.62 -14.41 -13.54
N HIS A 104 6.37 -13.15 -13.14
CA HIS A 104 6.54 -11.98 -13.98
C HIS A 104 7.98 -11.48 -14.04
N PHE A 105 8.87 -11.98 -13.18
CA PHE A 105 10.28 -11.59 -13.09
C PHE A 105 11.24 -12.72 -13.47
N GLU A 106 10.79 -13.97 -13.34
CA GLU A 106 11.61 -15.16 -13.51
C GLU A 106 10.90 -16.16 -14.42
N ASP A 107 11.65 -17.01 -15.12
CA ASP A 107 11.11 -18.09 -15.96
C ASP A 107 10.66 -19.28 -15.08
N ILE A 108 9.61 -19.04 -14.30
CA ILE A 108 8.99 -20.00 -13.38
C ILE A 108 7.50 -20.07 -13.71
N ALA A 109 6.97 -21.27 -13.87
CA ALA A 109 5.54 -21.50 -14.01
C ALA A 109 5.00 -22.19 -12.76
N PHE A 110 3.88 -21.71 -12.25
CA PHE A 110 3.15 -22.36 -11.16
C PHE A 110 1.99 -23.19 -11.70
N ASP A 111 1.84 -24.42 -11.21
CA ASP A 111 0.62 -25.18 -11.43
C ASP A 111 -0.49 -24.63 -10.52
N TYR A 112 -1.33 -23.79 -11.10
CA TYR A 112 -2.50 -23.25 -10.39
C TYR A 112 -3.50 -24.36 -10.12
N HIS A 113 -3.55 -24.83 -8.88
CA HIS A 113 -4.75 -25.48 -8.38
C HIS A 113 -5.74 -24.39 -7.97
N GLU A 114 -6.75 -24.15 -8.80
CA GLU A 114 -7.82 -23.20 -8.53
C GLU A 114 -8.42 -23.44 -7.14
N LYS A 115 -7.96 -22.70 -6.14
CA LYS A 115 -8.71 -22.50 -4.91
C LYS A 115 -9.57 -21.26 -5.14
N GLU A 116 -10.85 -21.48 -5.48
CA GLU A 116 -11.82 -20.45 -5.84
C GLU A 116 -12.05 -19.35 -4.78
N ASP A 117 -11.57 -19.51 -3.54
CA ASP A 117 -12.11 -18.73 -2.43
C ASP A 117 -11.37 -17.43 -2.07
N LYS A 118 -10.17 -17.19 -2.54
CA LYS A 118 -9.47 -15.90 -2.24
C LYS A 118 -8.36 -15.64 -3.27
N LYS A 119 -8.71 -15.09 -4.41
CA LYS A 119 -7.71 -14.59 -5.35
C LYS A 119 -7.09 -13.31 -4.78
N VAL A 120 -5.79 -13.37 -4.55
CA VAL A 120 -4.96 -12.20 -4.25
C VAL A 120 -4.30 -11.78 -5.57
N PRO A 121 -4.31 -10.49 -5.94
CA PRO A 121 -3.59 -10.04 -7.13
C PRO A 121 -2.12 -10.44 -7.10
N ASP A 122 -1.54 -10.73 -8.27
CA ASP A 122 -0.11 -11.00 -8.40
C ASP A 122 0.73 -9.80 -7.94
N MET A 123 0.25 -8.60 -8.29
CA MET A 123 0.83 -7.32 -7.86
C MET A 123 -0.26 -6.30 -7.61
N HIS A 124 -0.07 -5.47 -6.60
CA HIS A 124 -0.90 -4.29 -6.41
C HIS A 124 -0.09 -3.17 -5.76
N TYR A 125 0.30 -2.19 -6.58
CA TYR A 125 1.03 -1.00 -6.15
C TYR A 125 0.18 0.24 -6.32
N MET A 126 0.34 1.19 -5.41
CA MET A 126 -0.36 2.48 -5.45
C MET A 126 0.58 3.63 -5.15
N VAL A 127 0.30 4.78 -5.74
CA VAL A 127 0.89 6.07 -5.37
C VAL A 127 -0.11 6.79 -4.49
N PHE A 128 0.35 7.28 -3.34
CA PHE A 128 -0.52 7.90 -2.33
C PHE A 128 -0.28 9.39 -2.21
N GLN A 129 -1.36 10.13 -2.03
CA GLN A 129 -1.31 11.56 -1.74
C GLN A 129 -0.76 11.82 -0.33
N ASN A 130 -1.14 10.99 0.64
CA ASN A 130 -0.77 11.19 2.03
C ASN A 130 0.05 10.01 2.55
N ILE A 131 1.18 10.33 3.17
CA ILE A 131 2.08 9.38 3.80
C ILE A 131 2.43 9.88 5.19
N ILE A 132 2.31 9.01 6.19
CA ILE A 132 2.82 9.23 7.54
C ILE A 132 4.00 8.30 7.71
N SER A 133 5.17 8.87 7.99
CA SER A 133 6.39 8.11 8.31
C SER A 133 6.69 8.25 9.79
N ILE A 134 6.93 7.13 10.46
CA ILE A 134 7.20 7.08 11.90
C ILE A 134 8.57 6.45 12.10
N ASN A 135 9.53 7.25 12.58
CA ASN A 135 10.84 6.78 12.98
C ASN A 135 10.74 6.23 14.42
N HIS A 136 10.92 4.92 14.59
CA HIS A 136 10.82 4.28 15.91
C HIS A 136 12.00 4.58 16.81
N PHE A 137 13.18 4.78 16.24
CA PHE A 137 14.40 5.05 16.99
C PHE A 137 14.40 6.46 17.56
N LYS A 138 14.06 7.46 16.73
CA LYS A 138 14.03 8.87 17.11
C LYS A 138 12.73 9.30 17.79
N ASN A 139 11.68 8.45 17.73
CA ASN A 139 10.32 8.79 18.15
C ASN A 139 9.76 10.03 17.42
N GLU A 140 10.06 10.14 16.14
CA GLU A 140 9.62 11.24 15.28
C GLU A 140 8.52 10.76 14.33
N LEU A 141 7.58 11.65 14.04
CA LEU A 141 6.50 11.42 13.09
C LEU A 141 6.50 12.55 12.06
N TYR A 142 6.44 12.15 10.80
CA TYR A 142 6.41 13.03 9.64
C TYR A 142 5.12 12.85 8.88
N LEU A 143 4.50 13.98 8.47
CA LEU A 143 3.29 13.99 7.64
C LEU A 143 3.65 14.56 6.28
N PHE A 144 3.44 13.78 5.23
CA PHE A 144 3.66 14.19 3.85
C PHE A 144 2.33 14.29 3.12
N GLU A 145 2.16 15.39 2.39
CA GLU A 145 1.08 15.60 1.44
C GLU A 145 1.69 15.84 0.06
N HIS A 146 1.42 14.94 -0.88
CA HIS A 146 1.85 15.06 -2.26
C HIS A 146 0.75 15.68 -3.10
N ARG A 147 1.05 16.79 -3.76
CA ARG A 147 0.14 17.48 -4.66
C ARG A 147 0.53 17.19 -6.09
N SER A 148 -0.40 16.63 -6.87
CA SER A 148 -0.21 16.45 -8.30
C SER A 148 -0.72 17.69 -9.04
N GLU A 149 0.03 18.13 -10.06
CA GLU A 149 -0.44 19.16 -10.99
C GLU A 149 -1.58 18.64 -11.87
N ILE A 150 -1.68 17.32 -12.05
CA ILE A 150 -2.67 16.63 -12.88
C ILE A 150 -3.49 15.73 -11.96
N GLY A 151 -4.70 16.15 -11.61
CA GLY A 151 -5.53 15.20 -10.90
C GLY A 151 -6.74 15.77 -10.21
N THR A 152 -7.81 15.00 -10.26
CA THR A 152 -9.07 15.18 -9.54
C THR A 152 -9.03 14.52 -8.16
N GLY A 153 -7.89 14.43 -7.51
CA GLY A 153 -7.82 13.93 -6.14
C GLY A 153 -8.85 14.68 -5.30
N SER A 154 -9.62 13.96 -4.49
CA SER A 154 -10.43 14.58 -3.43
C SER A 154 -9.51 15.57 -2.74
N GLY A 155 -9.90 16.87 -2.80
CA GLY A 155 -9.03 17.97 -2.40
C GLY A 155 -8.27 17.68 -1.10
N PRO A 156 -7.05 18.19 -0.98
CA PRO A 156 -6.18 17.85 0.13
C PRO A 156 -6.91 18.09 1.45
N GLU A 157 -7.02 17.07 2.28
CA GLU A 157 -7.27 17.37 3.68
C GLU A 157 -6.03 18.12 4.15
N SER A 158 -6.23 19.32 4.69
CA SER A 158 -5.09 20.11 5.13
C SER A 158 -4.24 19.33 6.13
N LEU A 159 -2.94 19.56 6.13
CA LEU A 159 -2.02 18.93 7.09
C LEU A 159 -2.49 19.10 8.54
N GLU A 160 -3.17 20.22 8.85
CA GLU A 160 -3.76 20.46 10.17
C GLU A 160 -4.83 19.42 10.54
N LYS A 161 -5.70 19.04 9.58
CA LYS A 161 -6.71 18.00 9.82
C LYS A 161 -6.08 16.61 9.97
N LEU A 162 -4.99 16.35 9.26
CA LEU A 162 -4.23 15.11 9.43
C LEU A 162 -3.56 15.07 10.80
N GLU A 163 -3.02 16.18 11.25
CA GLU A 163 -2.43 16.32 12.57
C GLU A 163 -3.48 16.07 13.68
N GLU A 164 -4.67 16.62 13.56
CA GLU A 164 -5.79 16.37 14.47
C GLU A 164 -6.17 14.88 14.49
N LEU A 165 -6.22 14.22 13.31
CA LEU A 165 -6.54 12.81 13.20
C LEU A 165 -5.48 11.92 13.88
N VAL A 166 -4.20 12.26 13.71
CA VAL A 166 -3.08 11.56 14.35
C VAL A 166 -3.08 11.73 15.87
N LYS A 167 -3.41 12.94 16.34
CA LYS A 167 -3.45 13.28 17.79
C LYS A 167 -4.73 12.79 18.48
N SER A 168 -5.75 12.36 17.70
CA SER A 168 -7.02 11.91 18.27
C SER A 168 -6.83 10.68 19.18
N PRO A 169 -7.25 10.73 20.44
CA PRO A 169 -7.17 9.60 21.34
C PRO A 169 -8.21 8.52 21.07
N ASN A 170 -9.18 8.79 20.19
CA ASN A 170 -10.29 7.90 19.91
C ASN A 170 -9.87 6.77 18.96
N VAL A 171 -9.19 5.77 19.51
CA VAL A 171 -9.01 4.49 18.81
C VAL A 171 -10.31 3.72 18.94
N THR A 172 -11.06 3.62 17.86
CA THR A 172 -12.20 2.70 17.80
C THR A 172 -11.65 1.28 17.82
N GLN A 173 -11.53 0.68 18.98
CA GLN A 173 -11.22 -0.74 19.10
C GLN A 173 -12.44 -1.50 18.63
N GLY A 174 -12.30 -2.22 17.51
CA GLY A 174 -13.30 -3.21 17.12
C GLY A 174 -13.35 -4.32 18.16
N SER A 175 -14.55 -4.74 18.58
CA SER A 175 -14.70 -5.97 19.33
C SER A 175 -14.46 -7.15 18.39
N PHE A 176 -13.63 -8.11 18.80
CA PHE A 176 -13.52 -9.39 18.15
C PHE A 176 -14.43 -10.37 18.88
N GLU A 177 -15.37 -10.95 18.16
CA GLU A 177 -16.18 -12.07 18.65
C GLU A 177 -15.88 -13.29 17.80
N LYS A 178 -15.60 -14.41 18.43
CA LYS A 178 -15.40 -15.68 17.72
C LYS A 178 -16.77 -16.19 17.24
N ASP A 179 -16.93 -16.29 15.92
CA ASP A 179 -18.13 -16.85 15.31
C ASP A 179 -17.80 -18.26 14.76
N GLY A 180 -18.34 -19.27 15.42
CA GLY A 180 -18.18 -20.67 15.05
C GLY A 180 -17.03 -21.43 15.72
N GLU A 181 -16.82 -22.65 15.25
CA GLU A 181 -15.77 -23.55 15.73
C GLU A 181 -14.45 -23.28 14.99
N GLU A 182 -13.34 -23.51 15.67
CA GLU A 182 -12.02 -23.40 15.10
C GLU A 182 -11.76 -24.59 14.17
N LEU A 183 -11.58 -24.31 12.88
CA LEU A 183 -11.25 -25.30 11.87
C LEU A 183 -9.78 -25.20 11.53
N SER A 184 -9.04 -26.31 11.62
CA SER A 184 -7.68 -26.41 11.14
C SER A 184 -7.67 -27.10 9.76
N ASN A 185 -6.90 -26.53 8.83
CA ASN A 185 -6.62 -27.19 7.53
C ASN A 185 -5.44 -28.19 7.62
N CYS A 186 -4.83 -28.31 8.79
CA CYS A 186 -3.78 -29.27 9.07
C CYS A 186 -4.32 -30.39 9.97
N THR A 187 -4.12 -31.62 9.58
CA THR A 187 -4.29 -32.79 10.47
C THR A 187 -3.15 -32.82 11.47
N ASN A 188 -3.46 -32.98 12.74
CA ASN A 188 -2.45 -33.27 13.75
C ASN A 188 -1.93 -34.70 13.52
N GLU A 189 -0.90 -34.86 12.71
CA GLU A 189 -0.05 -36.06 12.66
C GLU A 189 1.27 -35.77 13.33
#